data_a846bd857027759c5b8d295dcec1f30f
#
_entry.id   a846bd857027759c5b8d295dcec1f30f
#
_cell.length_a   1.000
_cell.length_b   1.000
_cell.length_c   1.000
_cell.angle_alpha   90.00
_cell.angle_beta   90.00
_cell.angle_gamma   90.00
#
_symmetry.space_group_name_H-M   'P 1'
#
loop_
_entity.id
_entity.type
_entity.pdbx_description
1 polymer ?
#
loop_
_entity_poly.entity_id
_entity_poly.type
_entity_poly.pdbx_seq_one_letter_code
_entity_poly.pdbx_strand_id
1 'polypeptide(L)'
;YQIGVFNGQGINTKDVDNQKNIIGGVWVMPVKGMRIGAFGWTGSYARKGTWNDDEQGNILYQKDAAGNPVLDEEGNPKKETFSGVRKLSQNRYAFSFEYNVNDWTLRSEYIHSTGMAFAKSITNHGDADSKNCNLNGKIGNKAQGVYALVIAPIVSKKLYAKARYDMYQANGKTDMMRTQYEAGLNYHISKNFTILTEYALINDRTLQKHNYSMADVEVCFRF
;
A
#
# COMPACT_ATOMS: atom_id res chain seq x y z
N TYR A 1 21.70 -2.84 8.46
CA TYR A 1 20.46 -3.33 9.07
C TYR A 1 19.81 -2.24 9.93
N GLN A 2 18.52 -2.36 10.12
CA GLN A 2 17.78 -1.58 11.12
C GLN A 2 16.68 -2.46 11.73
N ILE A 3 16.31 -2.13 12.96
CA ILE A 3 15.18 -2.73 13.66
C ILE A 3 14.52 -1.66 14.51
N GLY A 4 13.21 -1.66 14.57
CA GLY A 4 12.42 -0.74 15.39
C GLY A 4 11.22 -1.44 16.02
N VAL A 5 10.80 -0.93 17.17
CA VAL A 5 9.62 -1.40 17.90
C VAL A 5 8.67 -0.22 18.08
N PHE A 6 7.40 -0.41 17.73
CA PHE A 6 6.40 0.64 17.66
C PHE A 6 5.08 0.20 18.30
N ASN A 7 4.25 1.13 18.70
CA ASN A 7 2.95 0.84 19.31
C ASN A 7 1.89 0.31 18.32
N GLY A 8 2.12 0.43 17.01
CA GLY A 8 1.19 -0.09 16.01
C GLY A 8 -0.07 0.75 15.76
N GLN A 9 -0.32 1.80 16.52
CA GLN A 9 -1.54 2.61 16.44
C GLN A 9 -1.42 3.84 15.51
N GLY A 10 -0.23 4.12 15.00
CA GLY A 10 0.05 5.29 14.19
C GLY A 10 0.54 6.49 15.00
N ILE A 11 0.84 7.58 14.29
CA ILE A 11 1.39 8.81 14.90
C ILE A 11 0.30 9.48 15.74
N ASN A 12 0.68 9.93 16.95
CA ASN A 12 -0.18 10.66 17.87
C ASN A 12 -1.43 9.89 18.35
N THR A 13 -1.44 8.58 18.20
CA THR A 13 -2.55 7.74 18.68
C THR A 13 -2.14 7.01 19.94
N LYS A 14 -3.01 7.05 20.96
CA LYS A 14 -2.78 6.38 22.24
C LYS A 14 -2.74 4.85 22.03
N ASP A 15 -1.76 4.20 22.60
CA ASP A 15 -1.70 2.74 22.68
C ASP A 15 -2.88 2.19 23.49
N VAL A 16 -3.64 1.28 22.91
CA VAL A 16 -4.85 0.72 23.53
C VAL A 16 -4.72 -0.76 23.90
N ASP A 17 -3.63 -1.43 23.53
CA ASP A 17 -3.51 -2.86 23.70
C ASP A 17 -2.18 -3.37 24.25
N ASN A 18 -1.22 -2.50 24.51
CA ASN A 18 0.14 -2.82 24.95
C ASN A 18 0.94 -3.75 24.01
N GLN A 19 0.43 -4.06 22.83
CA GLN A 19 1.18 -4.83 21.83
C GLN A 19 2.14 -3.94 21.07
N LYS A 20 3.23 -4.54 20.61
CA LYS A 20 4.25 -3.82 19.83
C LYS A 20 4.40 -4.45 18.47
N ASN A 21 4.54 -3.59 17.49
CA ASN A 21 4.89 -3.96 16.13
C ASN A 21 6.40 -3.91 15.97
N ILE A 22 6.95 -4.90 15.27
CA ILE A 22 8.38 -4.98 14.97
C ILE A 22 8.54 -4.70 13.48
N ILE A 23 9.42 -3.77 13.17
CA ILE A 23 9.82 -3.43 11.80
C ILE A 23 11.32 -3.61 11.72
N GLY A 24 11.79 -4.27 10.66
CA GLY A 24 13.23 -4.41 10.47
C GLY A 24 13.60 -4.69 9.02
N GLY A 25 14.87 -4.46 8.71
CA GLY A 25 15.40 -4.74 7.38
C GLY A 25 16.92 -4.89 7.38
N VAL A 26 17.39 -5.59 6.36
CA VAL A 26 18.80 -5.78 6.08
C VAL A 26 19.10 -5.42 4.64
N TRP A 27 20.26 -4.85 4.41
CA TRP A 27 20.76 -4.53 3.08
C TRP A 27 22.18 -5.02 2.92
N VAL A 28 22.48 -5.52 1.74
CA VAL A 28 23.84 -5.88 1.32
C VAL A 28 24.18 -5.14 0.05
N MET A 29 25.44 -4.78 -0.07
CA MET A 29 26.04 -4.11 -1.25
C MET A 29 27.17 -4.99 -1.77
N PRO A 30 26.87 -6.08 -2.51
CA PRO A 30 27.85 -7.08 -2.88
C PRO A 30 28.88 -6.56 -3.88
N VAL A 31 28.48 -5.60 -4.71
CA VAL A 31 29.37 -4.91 -5.66
C VAL A 31 29.02 -3.43 -5.70
N LYS A 32 29.97 -2.62 -6.20
CA LYS A 32 29.77 -1.17 -6.34
C LYS A 32 28.52 -0.86 -7.18
N GLY A 33 27.65 -0.02 -6.64
CA GLY A 33 26.39 0.39 -7.29
C GLY A 33 25.22 -0.56 -7.10
N MET A 34 25.42 -1.76 -6.53
CA MET A 34 24.35 -2.72 -6.26
C MET A 34 23.91 -2.66 -4.80
N ARG A 35 22.61 -2.70 -4.57
CA ARG A 35 22.00 -2.83 -3.24
C ARG A 35 20.87 -3.84 -3.30
N ILE A 36 20.90 -4.81 -2.43
CA ILE A 36 19.86 -5.82 -2.26
C ILE A 36 19.33 -5.70 -0.84
N GLY A 37 18.03 -5.63 -0.66
CA GLY A 37 17.38 -5.46 0.62
C GLY A 37 16.26 -6.45 0.86
N ALA A 38 16.10 -6.83 2.11
CA ALA A 38 14.92 -7.52 2.62
C ALA A 38 14.38 -6.76 3.83
N PHE A 39 13.07 -6.62 3.90
CA PHE A 39 12.38 -5.83 4.91
C PHE A 39 11.17 -6.60 5.42
N GLY A 40 10.87 -6.47 6.71
CA GLY A 40 9.74 -7.12 7.33
C GLY A 40 9.07 -6.24 8.37
N TRP A 41 7.77 -6.41 8.48
CA TRP A 41 6.94 -5.85 9.53
C TRP A 41 5.96 -6.92 10.02
N THR A 42 5.90 -7.10 11.33
CA THR A 42 4.91 -7.95 12.00
C THR A 42 4.31 -7.22 13.18
N GLY A 43 3.01 -7.40 13.39
CA GLY A 43 2.32 -6.78 14.51
C GLY A 43 0.82 -6.77 14.35
N SER A 44 0.17 -5.84 15.01
CA SER A 44 -1.27 -5.68 14.96
C SER A 44 -1.68 -4.22 14.99
N TYR A 45 -2.88 -3.96 14.48
CA TYR A 45 -3.60 -2.73 14.68
C TYR A 45 -4.77 -2.99 15.64
N ALA A 46 -4.95 -2.15 16.65
CA ALA A 46 -5.96 -2.34 17.65
C ALA A 46 -6.90 -1.13 17.76
N ARG A 47 -8.15 -1.39 18.14
CA ARG A 47 -9.16 -0.39 18.43
C ARG A 47 -9.96 -0.74 19.68
N LYS A 48 -10.32 0.29 20.42
CA LYS A 48 -11.18 0.20 21.59
C LYS A 48 -12.59 0.67 21.28
N GLY A 49 -13.59 -0.03 21.82
CA GLY A 49 -14.98 0.43 21.77
C GLY A 49 -15.58 0.50 20.38
N THR A 50 -15.36 -0.53 19.57
CA THR A 50 -15.95 -0.65 18.24
C THR A 50 -17.22 -1.52 18.27
N TRP A 51 -17.91 -1.58 17.14
CA TRP A 51 -19.00 -2.53 16.93
C TRP A 51 -18.46 -3.90 16.51
N ASN A 52 -19.28 -4.94 16.68
CA ASN A 52 -19.03 -6.26 16.14
C ASN A 52 -19.27 -6.30 14.63
N ASP A 53 -18.54 -7.17 13.97
CA ASP A 53 -18.71 -7.53 12.57
C ASP A 53 -18.66 -9.06 12.41
N ASP A 54 -19.27 -9.54 11.33
CA ASP A 54 -19.21 -10.95 10.96
C ASP A 54 -17.84 -11.33 10.38
N GLU A 55 -17.66 -12.62 10.09
CA GLU A 55 -16.45 -13.13 9.41
C GLU A 55 -16.22 -12.47 8.05
N GLN A 56 -17.24 -11.85 7.48
CA GLN A 56 -17.21 -11.14 6.21
C GLN A 56 -16.92 -9.65 6.37
N GLY A 57 -16.79 -9.13 7.63
CA GLY A 57 -16.52 -7.73 7.94
C GLY A 57 -17.75 -6.83 7.76
N ASN A 58 -18.97 -7.40 7.74
CA ASN A 58 -20.18 -6.61 7.78
C ASN A 58 -20.52 -6.30 9.25
N ILE A 59 -21.00 -5.08 9.49
CA ILE A 59 -21.40 -4.66 10.84
C ILE A 59 -22.60 -5.50 11.29
N LEU A 60 -22.51 -6.06 12.49
CA LEU A 60 -23.61 -6.73 13.13
C LEU A 60 -24.54 -5.72 13.81
N TYR A 61 -25.83 -5.96 13.68
CA TYR A 61 -26.86 -5.14 14.30
C TYR A 61 -27.63 -5.93 15.36
N GLN A 62 -28.02 -5.24 16.43
CA GLN A 62 -28.84 -5.82 17.48
C GLN A 62 -30.19 -6.27 16.90
N LYS A 63 -30.66 -7.45 17.36
CA LYS A 63 -31.91 -8.00 16.94
C LYS A 63 -32.81 -8.24 18.17
N ASP A 64 -34.09 -8.04 18.01
CA ASP A 64 -35.09 -8.42 19.01
C ASP A 64 -35.33 -9.94 19.04
N ALA A 65 -36.18 -10.42 19.95
CA ALA A 65 -36.50 -11.82 20.07
C ALA A 65 -37.19 -12.42 18.83
N ALA A 66 -37.75 -11.60 17.96
CA ALA A 66 -38.35 -12.00 16.69
C ALA A 66 -37.37 -11.95 15.52
N GLY A 67 -36.10 -11.50 15.75
CA GLY A 67 -35.05 -11.40 14.73
C GLY A 67 -35.04 -10.10 13.93
N ASN A 68 -35.90 -9.13 14.27
CA ASN A 68 -35.93 -7.83 13.62
C ASN A 68 -34.82 -6.92 14.14
N PRO A 69 -34.28 -6.00 13.32
CA PRO A 69 -33.31 -5.01 13.79
C PRO A 69 -33.90 -4.12 14.89
N VAL A 70 -33.19 -3.98 16.00
CA VAL A 70 -33.51 -2.95 17.00
C VAL A 70 -33.10 -1.61 16.44
N LEU A 71 -33.99 -0.62 16.49
CA LEU A 71 -33.72 0.73 16.02
C LEU A 71 -33.24 1.64 17.15
N ASP A 72 -32.39 2.62 16.80
CA ASP A 72 -32.04 3.72 17.71
C ASP A 72 -33.13 4.81 17.73
N GLU A 73 -32.90 5.89 18.48
CA GLU A 73 -33.84 7.02 18.62
C GLU A 73 -34.04 7.77 17.28
N GLU A 74 -33.14 7.60 16.33
CA GLU A 74 -33.19 8.22 15.01
C GLU A 74 -33.77 7.29 13.94
N GLY A 75 -34.19 6.07 14.34
CA GLY A 75 -34.81 5.08 13.45
C GLY A 75 -33.77 4.26 12.64
N ASN A 76 -32.51 4.32 12.98
CA ASN A 76 -31.47 3.51 12.31
C ASN A 76 -31.27 2.18 13.04
N PRO A 77 -30.84 1.11 12.33
CA PRO A 77 -30.47 -0.14 12.97
C PRO A 77 -29.34 0.04 13.97
N LYS A 78 -29.57 -0.34 15.23
CA LYS A 78 -28.62 -0.21 16.32
C LYS A 78 -27.50 -1.23 16.17
N LYS A 79 -26.26 -0.74 16.11
CA LYS A 79 -25.09 -1.61 15.97
C LYS A 79 -24.86 -2.44 17.22
N GLU A 80 -24.44 -3.68 17.05
CA GLU A 80 -23.96 -4.50 18.14
C GLU A 80 -22.60 -3.99 18.60
N THR A 81 -22.51 -3.57 19.88
CA THR A 81 -21.30 -2.93 20.41
C THR A 81 -20.35 -3.94 21.00
N PHE A 82 -19.06 -3.69 20.82
CA PHE A 82 -17.97 -4.42 21.45
C PHE A 82 -17.20 -3.47 22.37
N SER A 83 -17.23 -3.73 23.65
CA SER A 83 -16.61 -2.85 24.68
C SER A 83 -15.13 -3.12 24.93
N GLY A 84 -14.57 -4.17 24.36
CA GLY A 84 -13.16 -4.54 24.53
C GLY A 84 -12.22 -3.89 23.54
N VAL A 85 -11.01 -4.45 23.43
CA VAL A 85 -10.02 -4.08 22.42
C VAL A 85 -9.98 -5.14 21.33
N ARG A 86 -10.26 -4.74 20.10
CA ARG A 86 -10.10 -5.60 18.91
C ARG A 86 -8.71 -5.43 18.36
N LYS A 87 -8.09 -6.57 18.02
CA LYS A 87 -6.75 -6.64 17.45
C LYS A 87 -6.82 -7.35 16.11
N LEU A 88 -6.21 -6.72 15.12
CA LEU A 88 -6.09 -7.28 13.77
C LEU A 88 -4.61 -7.48 13.45
N SER A 89 -4.20 -8.72 13.34
CA SER A 89 -2.83 -9.08 13.00
C SER A 89 -2.51 -8.66 11.56
N GLN A 90 -1.32 -8.11 11.36
CA GLN A 90 -0.82 -7.69 10.06
C GLN A 90 0.65 -8.10 9.93
N ASN A 91 1.00 -8.66 8.77
CA ASN A 91 2.38 -8.97 8.43
C ASN A 91 2.69 -8.45 7.03
N ARG A 92 3.88 -7.90 6.85
CA ARG A 92 4.36 -7.41 5.56
C ARG A 92 5.82 -7.79 5.40
N TYR A 93 6.20 -8.09 4.17
CA TYR A 93 7.62 -8.21 3.80
C TYR A 93 7.83 -7.65 2.42
N ALA A 94 9.05 -7.18 2.19
CA ALA A 94 9.48 -6.64 0.92
C ALA A 94 10.89 -7.10 0.58
N PHE A 95 11.15 -7.24 -0.71
CA PHE A 95 12.47 -7.45 -1.26
C PHE A 95 12.75 -6.34 -2.26
N SER A 96 13.93 -5.72 -2.15
CA SER A 96 14.33 -4.62 -3.01
C SER A 96 15.66 -4.91 -3.70
N PHE A 97 15.77 -4.46 -4.93
CA PHE A 97 16.97 -4.52 -5.73
C PHE A 97 17.20 -3.17 -6.39
N GLU A 98 18.44 -2.68 -6.31
CA GLU A 98 18.90 -1.50 -7.02
C GLU A 98 20.30 -1.76 -7.56
N TYR A 99 20.54 -1.36 -8.82
CA TYR A 99 21.84 -1.40 -9.43
C TYR A 99 22.06 -0.18 -10.32
N ASN A 100 23.08 0.61 -9.96
CA ASN A 100 23.47 1.81 -10.66
C ASN A 100 24.89 1.63 -11.20
N VAL A 101 25.04 1.60 -12.52
CA VAL A 101 26.32 1.40 -13.20
C VAL A 101 26.33 2.12 -14.56
N ASN A 102 27.40 2.86 -14.86
CA ASN A 102 27.61 3.51 -16.16
C ASN A 102 26.38 4.32 -16.67
N ASP A 103 25.80 5.12 -15.81
CA ASP A 103 24.57 5.90 -16.06
C ASP A 103 23.28 5.04 -16.23
N TRP A 104 23.34 3.72 -16.10
CA TRP A 104 22.19 2.85 -16.01
C TRP A 104 21.64 2.80 -14.60
N THR A 105 20.33 2.79 -14.47
CA THR A 105 19.64 2.50 -13.20
C THR A 105 18.67 1.35 -13.41
N LEU A 106 18.83 0.31 -12.60
CA LEU A 106 17.89 -0.81 -12.49
C LEU A 106 17.32 -0.81 -11.09
N ARG A 107 15.99 -0.84 -10.94
CA ARG A 107 15.31 -0.96 -9.65
C ARG A 107 14.16 -1.93 -9.74
N SER A 108 13.97 -2.69 -8.69
CA SER A 108 12.80 -3.55 -8.54
C SER A 108 12.47 -3.69 -7.07
N GLU A 109 11.19 -3.77 -6.76
CA GLU A 109 10.72 -4.09 -5.43
C GLU A 109 9.50 -4.98 -5.51
N TYR A 110 9.43 -5.97 -4.63
CA TYR A 110 8.27 -6.79 -4.38
C TYR A 110 7.82 -6.59 -2.95
N ILE A 111 6.54 -6.33 -2.75
CA ILE A 111 5.92 -6.19 -1.42
C ILE A 111 4.78 -7.19 -1.32
N HIS A 112 4.72 -7.87 -0.19
CA HIS A 112 3.61 -8.76 0.16
C HIS A 112 3.06 -8.39 1.52
N SER A 113 1.74 -8.38 1.64
CA SER A 113 1.02 -8.07 2.87
C SER A 113 -0.03 -9.14 3.13
N THR A 114 -0.11 -9.61 4.36
CA THR A 114 -1.16 -10.50 4.85
C THR A 114 -1.73 -9.96 6.16
N GLY A 115 -2.97 -10.30 6.46
CA GLY A 115 -3.60 -9.96 7.73
C GLY A 115 -4.97 -9.34 7.55
N MET A 116 -5.45 -8.76 8.63
CA MET A 116 -6.76 -8.19 8.73
C MET A 116 -6.69 -6.67 8.77
N ALA A 117 -7.72 -6.01 8.26
CA ALA A 117 -7.98 -4.61 8.47
C ALA A 117 -9.42 -4.43 8.96
N PHE A 118 -9.71 -3.32 9.60
CA PHE A 118 -11.07 -2.96 9.98
C PHE A 118 -11.85 -2.51 8.74
N ALA A 119 -12.54 -3.44 8.09
CA ALA A 119 -13.43 -3.09 6.99
C ALA A 119 -14.54 -2.17 7.50
N LYS A 120 -14.73 -1.04 6.83
CA LYS A 120 -15.80 -0.07 7.16
C LYS A 120 -15.82 0.40 8.63
N SER A 121 -14.75 0.19 9.37
CA SER A 121 -14.74 0.44 10.81
C SER A 121 -14.43 1.86 11.18
N ILE A 122 -13.87 2.64 10.29
CA ILE A 122 -13.41 3.97 10.55
C ILE A 122 -14.23 4.93 9.74
N THR A 123 -14.91 5.80 10.41
CA THR A 123 -15.81 6.80 9.82
C THR A 123 -15.30 8.21 10.00
N ASN A 124 -14.21 8.40 10.74
CA ASN A 124 -13.68 9.72 11.02
C ASN A 124 -13.02 10.32 9.79
N HIS A 125 -13.34 11.55 9.51
CA HIS A 125 -12.62 12.34 8.50
C HIS A 125 -11.14 12.41 8.84
N GLY A 126 -10.29 12.06 7.89
CA GLY A 126 -8.83 12.02 8.07
C GLY A 126 -8.27 10.66 8.47
N ASP A 127 -9.11 9.71 8.79
CA ASP A 127 -8.69 8.33 9.02
C ASP A 127 -8.46 7.62 7.68
N ALA A 128 -7.28 7.80 7.12
CA ALA A 128 -6.87 7.13 5.88
C ALA A 128 -6.95 5.61 5.97
N ASP A 129 -6.88 5.07 7.17
CA ASP A 129 -6.88 3.64 7.43
C ASP A 129 -8.19 2.93 7.08
N SER A 130 -9.30 3.66 7.04
CA SER A 130 -10.58 2.99 7.01
C SER A 130 -11.09 2.64 5.64
N LYS A 131 -11.04 3.60 4.74
CA LYS A 131 -11.67 3.42 3.41
C LYS A 131 -10.67 3.00 2.35
N ASN A 132 -9.48 3.55 2.41
CA ASN A 132 -8.49 3.47 1.32
C ASN A 132 -7.36 2.50 1.61
N CYS A 133 -7.11 2.20 2.88
CA CYS A 133 -6.05 1.28 3.30
C CYS A 133 -6.55 -0.09 3.70
N ASN A 134 -7.80 -0.40 3.41
CA ASN A 134 -8.41 -1.70 3.67
C ASN A 134 -7.95 -2.76 2.67
N LEU A 135 -6.64 -2.84 2.48
CA LEU A 135 -6.00 -3.74 1.52
C LEU A 135 -6.22 -5.20 1.85
N ASN A 136 -6.39 -5.48 3.13
CA ASN A 136 -6.53 -6.83 3.63
C ASN A 136 -7.91 -7.06 4.26
N GLY A 137 -8.90 -6.35 3.89
CA GLY A 137 -10.28 -6.26 4.39
C GLY A 137 -10.79 -7.35 5.31
N LYS A 138 -10.21 -8.55 5.28
CA LYS A 138 -10.58 -9.71 6.06
C LYS A 138 -9.41 -10.56 6.48
N ILE A 139 -9.68 -11.49 7.39
CA ILE A 139 -8.78 -12.57 7.78
C ILE A 139 -8.34 -13.32 6.52
N GLY A 140 -7.01 -13.50 6.39
CA GLY A 140 -6.41 -14.23 5.28
C GLY A 140 -6.36 -13.48 3.96
N ASN A 141 -6.83 -12.25 3.90
CA ASN A 141 -6.64 -11.42 2.72
C ASN A 141 -5.17 -11.10 2.50
N LYS A 142 -4.81 -11.05 1.24
CA LYS A 142 -3.44 -10.82 0.78
C LYS A 142 -3.44 -9.64 -0.18
N ALA A 143 -2.42 -8.81 -0.08
CA ALA A 143 -2.13 -7.81 -1.09
C ALA A 143 -0.67 -7.94 -1.49
N GLN A 144 -0.39 -7.76 -2.76
CA GLN A 144 0.98 -7.78 -3.25
C GLN A 144 1.16 -6.76 -4.36
N GLY A 145 2.39 -6.28 -4.45
CA GLY A 145 2.82 -5.38 -5.49
C GLY A 145 4.24 -5.68 -5.92
N VAL A 146 4.50 -5.45 -7.19
CA VAL A 146 5.86 -5.50 -7.73
C VAL A 146 6.04 -4.36 -8.71
N TYR A 147 7.20 -3.76 -8.71
CA TYR A 147 7.63 -2.94 -9.84
C TYR A 147 9.02 -3.34 -10.32
N ALA A 148 9.28 -3.06 -11.58
CA ALA A 148 10.59 -3.11 -12.20
C ALA A 148 10.80 -1.84 -13.04
N LEU A 149 11.93 -1.19 -12.87
CA LEU A 149 12.30 0.06 -13.53
C LEU A 149 13.69 -0.10 -14.15
N VAL A 150 13.80 0.35 -15.39
CA VAL A 150 15.09 0.57 -16.05
C VAL A 150 15.18 2.00 -16.57
N ILE A 151 16.29 2.66 -16.31
CA ILE A 151 16.67 3.93 -16.93
C ILE A 151 17.98 3.69 -17.64
N ALA A 152 18.00 3.93 -18.95
CA ALA A 152 19.12 3.68 -19.83
C ALA A 152 19.61 4.99 -20.46
N PRO A 153 20.93 5.27 -20.52
CA PRO A 153 21.44 6.44 -21.20
C PRO A 153 21.31 6.29 -22.73
N ILE A 154 20.67 7.25 -23.39
CA ILE A 154 20.71 7.42 -24.85
C ILE A 154 21.89 8.34 -25.20
N VAL A 155 21.96 9.47 -24.49
CA VAL A 155 23.11 10.39 -24.52
C VAL A 155 23.55 10.60 -23.08
N SER A 156 24.74 10.10 -22.74
CA SER A 156 25.26 10.15 -21.36
C SER A 156 25.11 11.53 -20.74
N LYS A 157 24.62 11.56 -19.51
CA LYS A 157 24.35 12.74 -18.69
C LYS A 157 23.32 13.73 -19.26
N LYS A 158 22.72 13.44 -20.41
CA LYS A 158 21.80 14.37 -21.08
C LYS A 158 20.42 13.80 -21.37
N LEU A 159 20.37 12.63 -21.98
CA LEU A 159 19.09 12.01 -22.39
C LEU A 159 19.07 10.54 -21.98
N TYR A 160 18.00 10.16 -21.30
CA TYR A 160 17.78 8.79 -20.84
C TYR A 160 16.41 8.30 -21.30
N ALA A 161 16.34 7.03 -21.68
CA ALA A 161 15.10 6.31 -21.83
C ALA A 161 14.71 5.66 -20.49
N LYS A 162 13.43 5.65 -20.19
CA LYS A 162 12.85 5.01 -19.01
C LYS A 162 11.82 3.99 -19.47
N ALA A 163 11.83 2.81 -18.86
CA ALA A 163 10.75 1.84 -18.94
C ALA A 163 10.44 1.31 -17.54
N ARG A 164 9.15 1.15 -17.26
CA ARG A 164 8.68 0.68 -15.96
C ARG A 164 7.49 -0.25 -16.11
N TYR A 165 7.46 -1.27 -15.29
CA TYR A 165 6.34 -2.16 -15.09
C TYR A 165 5.92 -2.09 -13.63
N ASP A 166 4.63 -1.95 -13.38
CA ASP A 166 4.01 -2.04 -12.07
C ASP A 166 2.88 -3.05 -12.09
N MET A 167 2.75 -3.80 -11.03
CA MET A 167 1.61 -4.66 -10.75
C MET A 167 1.20 -4.49 -9.30
N TYR A 168 -0.07 -4.32 -9.08
CA TYR A 168 -0.70 -4.33 -7.76
C TYR A 168 -1.91 -5.27 -7.78
N GLN A 169 -1.99 -6.15 -6.80
CA GLN A 169 -3.08 -7.10 -6.64
C GLN A 169 -3.64 -7.00 -5.23
N ALA A 170 -4.87 -6.55 -5.11
CA ALA A 170 -5.60 -6.51 -3.86
C ALA A 170 -6.25 -7.87 -3.56
N ASN A 171 -6.35 -8.21 -2.27
CA ASN A 171 -7.05 -9.39 -1.76
C ASN A 171 -6.62 -10.73 -2.37
N GLY A 172 -5.47 -10.80 -3.01
CA GLY A 172 -5.00 -12.00 -3.69
C GLY A 172 -5.85 -12.43 -4.89
N LYS A 173 -6.77 -11.59 -5.37
CA LYS A 173 -7.71 -11.90 -6.45
C LYS A 173 -7.26 -11.31 -7.77
N THR A 174 -7.41 -12.08 -8.83
CA THR A 174 -7.00 -11.66 -10.17
C THR A 174 -7.91 -10.58 -10.77
N ASP A 175 -9.17 -10.55 -10.38
CA ASP A 175 -10.16 -9.54 -10.76
C ASP A 175 -9.92 -8.18 -10.06
N MET A 176 -9.07 -8.15 -9.03
CA MET A 176 -8.65 -6.93 -8.33
C MET A 176 -7.19 -6.55 -8.63
N MET A 177 -6.72 -6.92 -9.79
CA MET A 177 -5.35 -6.64 -10.23
C MET A 177 -5.30 -5.40 -11.12
N ARG A 178 -4.32 -4.54 -10.86
CA ARG A 178 -3.93 -3.43 -11.73
C ARG A 178 -2.51 -3.66 -12.22
N THR A 179 -2.31 -3.53 -13.52
CA THR A 179 -0.98 -3.54 -14.15
C THR A 179 -0.76 -2.26 -14.93
N GLN A 180 0.47 -1.78 -14.97
CA GLN A 180 0.87 -0.59 -15.68
C GLN A 180 2.20 -0.84 -16.40
N TYR A 181 2.24 -0.47 -17.67
CA TYR A 181 3.44 -0.44 -18.48
C TYR A 181 3.71 1.02 -18.84
N GLU A 182 4.89 1.50 -18.54
CA GLU A 182 5.27 2.90 -18.70
C GLU A 182 6.55 3.00 -19.50
N ALA A 183 6.60 3.93 -20.44
CA ALA A 183 7.78 4.31 -21.17
C ALA A 183 7.92 5.83 -21.19
N GLY A 184 9.14 6.34 -21.12
CA GLY A 184 9.38 7.76 -21.05
C GLY A 184 10.81 8.17 -21.36
N LEU A 185 11.03 9.47 -21.37
CA LEU A 185 12.32 10.11 -21.58
C LEU A 185 12.60 11.11 -20.47
N ASN A 186 13.84 11.13 -20.00
CA ASN A 186 14.35 12.12 -19.06
C ASN A 186 15.41 12.96 -19.77
N TYR A 187 15.14 14.24 -20.00
CA TYR A 187 16.03 15.15 -20.71
C TYR A 187 16.59 16.22 -19.76
N HIS A 188 17.90 16.13 -19.48
CA HIS A 188 18.63 17.10 -18.68
C HIS A 188 19.13 18.24 -19.59
N ILE A 189 18.41 19.34 -19.62
CA ILE A 189 18.79 20.55 -20.39
C ILE A 189 20.01 21.22 -19.75
N SER A 190 20.04 21.27 -18.42
CA SER A 190 21.15 21.78 -17.62
C SER A 190 21.23 21.02 -16.28
N LYS A 191 22.19 21.40 -15.44
CA LYS A 191 22.31 20.84 -14.08
C LYS A 191 21.05 21.12 -13.22
N ASN A 192 20.34 22.18 -13.54
CA ASN A 192 19.23 22.68 -12.76
C ASN A 192 17.88 22.46 -13.43
N PHE A 193 17.85 22.04 -14.70
CA PHE A 193 16.62 21.97 -15.47
C PHE A 193 16.49 20.63 -16.19
N THR A 194 15.43 19.90 -15.87
CA THR A 194 15.14 18.58 -16.43
C THR A 194 13.68 18.55 -16.90
N ILE A 195 13.42 17.94 -18.03
CA ILE A 195 12.09 17.59 -18.52
C ILE A 195 11.97 16.08 -18.50
N LEU A 196 10.86 15.59 -17.91
CA LEU A 196 10.49 14.18 -17.92
C LEU A 196 9.19 14.04 -18.71
N THR A 197 9.13 13.04 -19.56
CA THR A 197 7.91 12.69 -20.30
C THR A 197 7.63 11.22 -20.11
N GLU A 198 6.37 10.89 -19.89
CA GLU A 198 5.95 9.51 -19.61
C GLU A 198 4.63 9.20 -20.32
N TYR A 199 4.52 7.98 -20.81
CA TYR A 199 3.29 7.44 -21.34
C TYR A 199 3.06 6.06 -20.71
N ALA A 200 1.89 5.88 -20.11
CA ALA A 200 1.52 4.68 -19.41
C ALA A 200 0.29 4.02 -20.05
N LEU A 201 0.36 2.72 -20.20
CA LEU A 201 -0.76 1.84 -20.51
C LEU A 201 -1.17 1.12 -19.24
N ILE A 202 -2.41 1.27 -18.84
CA ILE A 202 -2.93 0.74 -17.57
C ILE A 202 -4.06 -0.23 -17.86
N ASN A 203 -3.98 -1.41 -17.23
CA ASN A 203 -5.08 -2.37 -17.15
C ASN A 203 -5.50 -2.48 -15.68
N ASP A 204 -6.65 -1.91 -15.34
CA ASP A 204 -7.22 -1.94 -14.00
C ASP A 204 -8.51 -2.75 -14.02
N ARG A 205 -8.44 -3.97 -13.53
CA ARG A 205 -9.57 -4.92 -13.54
C ARG A 205 -10.68 -4.58 -12.54
N THR A 206 -10.47 -3.60 -11.68
CA THR A 206 -11.50 -3.11 -10.75
C THR A 206 -12.50 -2.16 -11.42
N LEU A 207 -12.18 -1.66 -12.60
CA LEU A 207 -13.00 -0.72 -13.35
C LEU A 207 -13.83 -1.44 -14.43
N GLN A 208 -14.99 -0.89 -14.80
CA GLN A 208 -15.77 -1.40 -15.92
C GLN A 208 -15.00 -1.30 -17.25
N LYS A 209 -14.32 -0.19 -17.47
CA LYS A 209 -13.40 0.00 -18.60
C LYS A 209 -11.97 -0.24 -18.10
N HIS A 210 -11.50 -1.46 -18.23
CA HIS A 210 -10.23 -1.91 -17.68
C HIS A 210 -9.00 -1.20 -18.24
N ASN A 211 -9.01 -0.92 -19.54
CA ASN A 211 -7.84 -0.39 -20.23
C ASN A 211 -7.97 1.11 -20.46
N TYR A 212 -6.95 1.84 -20.05
CA TYR A 212 -6.80 3.27 -20.34
C TYR A 212 -5.33 3.65 -20.43
N SER A 213 -5.06 4.83 -20.94
CA SER A 213 -3.69 5.36 -21.03
C SER A 213 -3.61 6.72 -20.35
N MET A 214 -2.40 7.06 -19.95
CA MET A 214 -2.07 8.34 -19.34
C MET A 214 -0.78 8.86 -19.96
N ALA A 215 -0.70 10.16 -20.23
CA ALA A 215 0.52 10.84 -20.61
C ALA A 215 0.82 11.91 -19.57
N ASP A 216 2.07 12.03 -19.20
CA ASP A 216 2.54 12.98 -18.20
C ASP A 216 3.81 13.70 -18.69
N VAL A 217 3.90 14.98 -18.35
CA VAL A 217 5.07 15.83 -18.60
C VAL A 217 5.38 16.60 -17.33
N GLU A 218 6.55 16.33 -16.79
CA GLU A 218 7.06 17.00 -15.59
C GLU A 218 8.25 17.89 -15.95
N VAL A 219 8.26 19.10 -15.40
CA VAL A 219 9.37 20.05 -15.53
C VAL A 219 9.97 20.28 -14.15
N CYS A 220 11.19 19.83 -13.96
CA CYS A 220 11.92 19.96 -12.71
C CYS A 220 12.95 21.09 -12.80
N PHE A 221 12.87 22.06 -11.91
CA PHE A 221 13.85 23.12 -11.77
C PHE A 221 14.44 23.13 -10.34
N ARG A 222 15.78 23.19 -10.25
CA ARG A 222 16.52 23.29 -8.98
C ARG A 222 17.25 24.63 -8.93
N PHE A 223 17.09 25.37 -7.87
CA PHE A 223 17.76 26.64 -7.60
C PHE A 223 18.57 26.57 -6.31
#